data_5e11e6721cf001bb084782c0d7685688
#
_entry.id   5e11e6721cf001bb084782c0d7685688
#
_cell.length_a   1.000
_cell.length_b   1.000
_cell.length_c   1.000
_cell.angle_alpha   90.00
_cell.angle_beta   90.00
_cell.angle_gamma   90.00
#
_symmetry.space_group_name_H-M   'P 1'
#
loop_
_entity.id
_entity.type
_entity.pdbx_description
1 polymer ?
#
loop_
_entity_poly.entity_id
_entity_poly.type
_entity_poly.pdbx_seq_one_letter_code
_entity_poly.pdbx_strand_id
1 'polypeptide(L)'
;MTDTTTKPTARLYRMVMPKHVCPYGLKSKALLERRGFRVEDHPLKTRTETDAFKAEHGVDTTPQTFIEGERIGGYDALREYFGIAPDPDKKTYTPVLMLFAMAAAMAIAISWLRFGTVEPSRWLVNFIAVSMCLLAVQKLRDIES
;
A
#
# COMPACT_ATOMS: atom_id res chain seq x y z
N MET A 1 6.72 -26.16 39.40
CA MET A 1 7.21 -24.92 38.74
C MET A 1 6.55 -24.88 37.38
N THR A 2 5.39 -24.22 37.32
CA THR A 2 4.58 -24.10 36.14
C THR A 2 5.03 -22.82 35.41
N ASP A 3 5.91 -23.02 34.45
CA ASP A 3 6.29 -21.93 33.52
C ASP A 3 5.16 -21.78 32.49
N THR A 4 4.08 -21.15 32.93
CA THR A 4 3.02 -20.69 32.03
C THR A 4 3.50 -19.38 31.41
N THR A 5 4.41 -19.50 30.46
CA THR A 5 4.72 -18.38 29.56
C THR A 5 3.46 -18.13 28.75
N THR A 6 2.57 -17.32 29.30
CA THR A 6 1.34 -16.89 28.64
C THR A 6 1.74 -16.03 27.46
N LYS A 7 1.79 -16.64 26.27
CA LYS A 7 2.06 -15.92 25.03
C LYS A 7 1.06 -14.78 24.92
N PRO A 8 1.51 -13.54 24.68
CA PRO A 8 0.59 -12.42 24.51
C PRO A 8 -0.39 -12.72 23.37
N THR A 9 -1.67 -12.37 23.57
CA THR A 9 -2.72 -12.67 22.61
C THR A 9 -2.93 -11.51 21.67
N ALA A 10 -2.99 -11.80 20.36
CA ALA A 10 -3.35 -10.85 19.33
C ALA A 10 -4.59 -11.30 18.58
N ARG A 11 -5.58 -10.42 18.42
CA ARG A 11 -6.78 -10.66 17.60
C ARG A 11 -6.55 -10.06 16.23
N LEU A 12 -6.80 -10.86 15.19
CA LEU A 12 -6.64 -10.44 13.80
C LEU A 12 -7.95 -10.59 13.04
N TYR A 13 -8.51 -9.46 12.60
CA TYR A 13 -9.67 -9.42 11.72
C TYR A 13 -9.22 -9.23 10.29
N ARG A 14 -9.48 -10.21 9.43
CA ARG A 14 -9.06 -10.19 8.03
C ARG A 14 -10.14 -10.71 7.10
N MET A 15 -10.18 -10.16 5.90
CA MET A 15 -11.12 -10.59 4.87
C MET A 15 -10.66 -11.91 4.25
N VAL A 16 -11.56 -12.91 4.25
CA VAL A 16 -11.36 -14.23 3.65
C VAL A 16 -12.62 -14.60 2.88
N MET A 17 -12.66 -14.25 1.61
CA MET A 17 -13.76 -14.60 0.71
C MET A 17 -13.35 -15.74 -0.23
N PRO A 18 -14.29 -16.54 -0.76
CA PRO A 18 -13.98 -17.68 -1.64
C PRO A 18 -13.14 -17.33 -2.88
N LYS A 19 -13.30 -16.09 -3.37
CA LYS A 19 -12.58 -15.60 -4.57
C LYS A 19 -11.49 -14.57 -4.24
N HIS A 20 -11.31 -14.19 -2.97
CA HIS A 20 -10.35 -13.16 -2.58
C HIS A 20 -9.86 -13.35 -1.16
N VAL A 21 -8.63 -13.77 -1.03
CA VAL A 21 -7.92 -13.83 0.25
C VAL A 21 -6.99 -12.63 0.34
N CYS A 22 -7.15 -11.80 1.35
CA CYS A 22 -6.33 -10.61 1.53
C CYS A 22 -4.86 -11.00 1.86
N PRO A 23 -3.87 -10.71 0.99
CA PRO A 23 -2.47 -11.07 1.23
C PRO A 23 -1.89 -10.37 2.46
N TYR A 24 -2.33 -9.16 2.74
CA TYR A 24 -1.89 -8.41 3.92
C TYR A 24 -2.40 -9.04 5.22
N GLY A 25 -3.58 -9.67 5.21
CA GLY A 25 -4.09 -10.45 6.34
C GLY A 25 -3.22 -11.68 6.64
N LEU A 26 -2.75 -12.37 5.60
CA LEU A 26 -1.82 -13.49 5.76
C LEU A 26 -0.45 -13.03 6.25
N LYS A 27 0.08 -11.93 5.70
CA LYS A 27 1.34 -11.31 6.14
C LYS A 27 1.27 -10.89 7.62
N SER A 28 0.14 -10.29 8.06
CA SER A 28 -0.08 -9.90 9.47
C SER A 28 -0.08 -11.11 10.39
N LYS A 29 -0.78 -12.18 10.01
CA LYS A 29 -0.83 -13.43 10.79
C LYS A 29 0.57 -14.03 10.96
N ALA A 30 1.29 -14.21 9.86
CA ALA A 30 2.64 -14.75 9.87
C ALA A 30 3.61 -13.90 10.70
N LEU A 31 3.47 -12.57 10.67
CA LEU A 31 4.30 -11.66 11.44
C LEU A 31 4.05 -11.81 12.95
N LEU A 32 2.78 -11.87 13.37
CA LEU A 32 2.41 -12.07 14.77
C LEU A 32 2.90 -13.42 15.31
N GLU A 33 2.71 -14.49 14.55
CA GLU A 33 3.19 -15.83 14.90
C GLU A 33 4.72 -15.86 15.05
N ARG A 34 5.47 -15.24 14.14
CA ARG A 34 6.94 -15.09 14.22
C ARG A 34 7.40 -14.31 15.43
N ARG A 35 6.60 -13.38 15.90
CA ARG A 35 6.87 -12.57 17.11
C ARG A 35 6.42 -13.26 18.40
N GLY A 36 5.91 -14.49 18.31
CA GLY A 36 5.54 -15.32 19.45
C GLY A 36 4.17 -15.03 20.03
N PHE A 37 3.31 -14.28 19.33
CA PHE A 37 1.93 -14.04 19.75
C PHE A 37 1.04 -15.26 19.48
N ARG A 38 0.07 -15.46 20.37
CA ARG A 38 -1.06 -16.35 20.11
C ARG A 38 -2.08 -15.58 19.26
N VAL A 39 -2.26 -15.98 18.00
CA VAL A 39 -3.15 -15.28 17.08
C VAL A 39 -4.55 -15.86 17.13
N GLU A 40 -5.53 -15.05 17.56
CA GLU A 40 -6.95 -15.31 17.40
C GLU A 40 -7.40 -14.76 16.04
N ASP A 41 -7.55 -15.65 15.07
CA ASP A 41 -7.88 -15.29 13.68
C ASP A 41 -9.40 -15.21 13.52
N HIS A 42 -9.91 -14.03 13.20
CA HIS A 42 -11.32 -13.74 12.96
C HIS A 42 -11.55 -13.45 11.46
N PRO A 43 -11.81 -14.51 10.64
CA PRO A 43 -12.03 -14.31 9.22
C PRO A 43 -13.40 -13.69 8.93
N LEU A 44 -13.42 -12.55 8.27
CA LEU A 44 -14.61 -11.91 7.73
C LEU A 44 -14.90 -12.53 6.35
N LYS A 45 -15.96 -13.33 6.28
CA LYS A 45 -16.25 -14.19 5.12
C LYS A 45 -17.14 -13.50 4.07
N THR A 46 -17.86 -12.47 4.48
CA THR A 46 -18.79 -11.75 3.61
C THR A 46 -18.50 -10.26 3.58
N ARG A 47 -18.97 -9.59 2.51
CA ARG A 47 -18.85 -8.14 2.39
C ARG A 47 -19.61 -7.43 3.51
N THR A 48 -20.80 -7.94 3.84
CA THR A 48 -21.66 -7.40 4.89
C THR A 48 -20.97 -7.45 6.26
N GLU A 49 -20.33 -8.59 6.60
CA GLU A 49 -19.54 -8.70 7.83
C GLU A 49 -18.36 -7.72 7.86
N THR A 50 -17.69 -7.55 6.72
CA THR A 50 -16.57 -6.61 6.59
C THR A 50 -17.03 -5.16 6.79
N ASP A 51 -18.14 -4.77 6.20
CA ASP A 51 -18.67 -3.42 6.29
C ASP A 51 -19.26 -3.14 7.69
N ALA A 52 -19.92 -4.12 8.32
CA ALA A 52 -20.36 -4.04 9.70
C ALA A 52 -19.19 -3.88 10.68
N PHE A 53 -18.14 -4.69 10.52
CA PHE A 53 -16.91 -4.56 11.31
C PHE A 53 -16.26 -3.19 11.17
N LYS A 54 -16.18 -2.67 9.94
CA LYS A 54 -15.63 -1.34 9.68
C LYS A 54 -16.44 -0.23 10.37
N ALA A 55 -17.75 -0.32 10.31
CA ALA A 55 -18.66 0.64 10.96
C ALA A 55 -18.55 0.58 12.49
N GLU A 56 -18.51 -0.62 13.06
CA GLU A 56 -18.40 -0.85 14.51
C GLU A 56 -17.10 -0.32 15.10
N HIS A 57 -15.99 -0.55 14.40
CA HIS A 57 -14.66 -0.15 14.88
C HIS A 57 -14.16 1.18 14.32
N GLY A 58 -14.94 1.88 13.48
CA GLY A 58 -14.57 3.16 12.87
C GLY A 58 -13.30 3.05 12.01
N VAL A 59 -13.21 2.00 11.18
CA VAL A 59 -12.04 1.75 10.33
C VAL A 59 -12.41 1.64 8.86
N ASP A 60 -11.57 2.14 7.98
CA ASP A 60 -11.82 2.12 6.53
C ASP A 60 -11.28 0.86 5.84
N THR A 61 -10.33 0.17 6.46
CA THR A 61 -9.59 -0.93 5.83
C THR A 61 -9.49 -2.17 6.70
N THR A 62 -9.27 -3.32 6.06
CA THR A 62 -8.87 -4.59 6.67
C THR A 62 -7.56 -5.07 6.02
N PRO A 63 -6.67 -5.78 6.73
CA PRO A 63 -6.81 -6.36 8.08
C PRO A 63 -6.72 -5.32 9.19
N GLN A 64 -7.25 -5.69 10.37
CA GLN A 64 -7.07 -4.95 11.62
C GLN A 64 -6.55 -5.89 12.70
N THR A 65 -5.54 -5.43 13.43
CA THR A 65 -4.90 -6.19 14.50
C THR A 65 -5.11 -5.48 15.83
N PHE A 66 -5.45 -6.26 16.85
CA PHE A 66 -5.58 -5.80 18.24
C PHE A 66 -4.61 -6.63 19.10
N ILE A 67 -3.79 -5.97 19.88
CA ILE A 67 -2.85 -6.59 20.84
C ILE A 67 -3.28 -6.18 22.23
N GLU A 68 -3.55 -7.15 23.10
CA GLU A 68 -4.01 -6.91 24.48
C GLU A 68 -5.21 -5.96 24.60
N GLY A 69 -6.07 -5.95 23.56
CA GLY A 69 -7.25 -5.09 23.50
C GLY A 69 -7.01 -3.72 22.86
N GLU A 70 -5.78 -3.32 22.63
CA GLU A 70 -5.42 -2.08 21.95
C GLU A 70 -5.39 -2.30 20.44
N ARG A 71 -6.00 -1.38 19.68
CA ARG A 71 -5.99 -1.43 18.21
C ARG A 71 -4.65 -0.92 17.67
N ILE A 72 -3.90 -1.80 17.04
CA ILE A 72 -2.66 -1.44 16.34
C ILE A 72 -2.97 -0.97 14.92
N GLY A 73 -3.87 -1.66 14.20
CA GLY A 73 -4.25 -1.31 12.84
C GLY A 73 -3.94 -2.38 11.81
N GLY A 74 -3.67 -1.95 10.58
CA GLY A 74 -3.34 -2.82 9.46
C GLY A 74 -1.92 -3.36 9.49
N TYR A 75 -1.52 -4.04 8.41
CA TYR A 75 -0.19 -4.65 8.30
C TYR A 75 0.96 -3.64 8.41
N ASP A 76 0.81 -2.45 7.82
CA ASP A 76 1.84 -1.41 7.88
C ASP A 76 2.04 -0.89 9.33
N ALA A 77 0.92 -0.62 10.02
CA ALA A 77 0.96 -0.19 11.42
C ALA A 77 1.53 -1.29 12.35
N LEU A 78 1.23 -2.56 12.05
CA LEU A 78 1.79 -3.69 12.78
C LEU A 78 3.31 -3.81 12.59
N ARG A 79 3.81 -3.52 11.38
CA ARG A 79 5.27 -3.47 11.13
C ARG A 79 5.93 -2.35 11.91
N GLU A 80 5.33 -1.17 11.90
CA GLU A 80 5.81 -0.01 12.65
C GLU A 80 5.83 -0.29 14.16
N TYR A 81 4.78 -0.91 14.69
CA TYR A 81 4.71 -1.34 16.09
C TYR A 81 5.88 -2.26 16.48
N PHE A 82 6.31 -3.14 15.57
CA PHE A 82 7.47 -4.01 15.79
C PHE A 82 8.81 -3.41 15.37
N GLY A 83 8.87 -2.14 14.99
CA GLY A 83 10.10 -1.47 14.54
C GLY A 83 10.68 -2.04 13.23
N ILE A 84 9.83 -2.63 12.38
CA ILE A 84 10.23 -3.20 11.09
C ILE A 84 10.06 -2.12 10.01
N ALA A 85 11.04 -1.99 9.12
CA ALA A 85 10.97 -1.06 7.99
C ALA A 85 9.69 -1.27 7.14
N PRO A 86 9.16 -0.22 6.49
CA PRO A 86 7.97 -0.32 5.64
C PRO A 86 8.05 -1.45 4.62
N ASP A 87 6.89 -2.00 4.23
CA ASP A 87 6.84 -3.10 3.25
C ASP A 87 7.38 -2.62 1.90
N PRO A 88 8.44 -3.25 1.35
CA PRO A 88 8.97 -2.88 0.04
C PRO A 88 7.96 -3.10 -1.10
N ASP A 89 6.99 -4.01 -0.91
CA ASP A 89 5.91 -4.27 -1.87
C ASP A 89 4.80 -3.21 -1.84
N LYS A 90 4.89 -2.22 -0.96
CA LYS A 90 3.91 -1.12 -0.92
C LYS A 90 4.02 -0.31 -2.20
N LYS A 91 2.95 -0.30 -2.99
CA LYS A 91 2.87 0.50 -4.22
C LYS A 91 3.06 1.99 -3.86
N THR A 92 4.25 2.50 -4.13
CA THR A 92 4.57 3.91 -3.96
C THR A 92 4.38 4.62 -5.30
N TYR A 93 3.62 5.70 -5.31
CA TYR A 93 3.43 6.52 -6.51
C TYR A 93 4.60 7.49 -6.75
N THR A 94 5.59 7.53 -5.85
CA THR A 94 6.77 8.41 -5.96
C THR A 94 7.50 8.27 -7.30
N PRO A 95 7.78 7.06 -7.83
CA PRO A 95 8.43 6.94 -9.14
C PRO A 95 7.61 7.53 -10.28
N VAL A 96 6.28 7.39 -10.21
CA VAL A 96 5.36 7.94 -11.22
C VAL A 96 5.33 9.46 -11.14
N LEU A 97 5.27 10.03 -9.95
CA LEU A 97 5.33 11.48 -9.74
C LEU A 97 6.66 12.06 -10.20
N MET A 98 7.79 11.40 -9.92
CA MET A 98 9.11 11.81 -10.41
C MET A 98 9.18 11.79 -11.94
N LEU A 99 8.59 10.78 -12.59
CA LEU A 99 8.55 10.69 -14.04
C LEU A 99 7.76 11.85 -14.65
N PHE A 100 6.60 12.19 -14.09
CA PHE A 100 5.82 13.34 -14.56
C PHE A 100 6.51 14.68 -14.27
N ALA A 101 7.21 14.81 -13.15
CA ALA A 101 8.00 16.01 -12.84
C ALA A 101 9.14 16.18 -13.85
N MET A 102 9.84 15.12 -14.23
CA MET A 102 10.86 15.17 -15.30
C MET A 102 10.25 15.52 -16.65
N ALA A 103 9.11 14.95 -17.00
CA ALA A 103 8.40 15.28 -18.24
C ALA A 103 8.01 16.76 -18.30
N ALA A 104 7.52 17.31 -17.19
CA ALA A 104 7.19 18.73 -17.08
C ALA A 104 8.42 19.62 -17.24
N ALA A 105 9.54 19.29 -16.59
CA ALA A 105 10.80 20.04 -16.72
C ALA A 105 11.34 20.00 -18.15
N MET A 106 11.30 18.85 -18.81
CA MET A 106 11.70 18.72 -20.23
C MET A 106 10.81 19.54 -21.16
N ALA A 107 9.49 19.52 -20.95
CA ALA A 107 8.55 20.32 -21.74
C ALA A 107 8.81 21.83 -21.59
N ILE A 108 9.14 22.29 -20.39
CA ILE A 108 9.54 23.69 -20.13
C ILE A 108 10.85 24.02 -20.88
N ALA A 109 11.87 23.17 -20.76
CA ALA A 109 13.16 23.36 -21.39
C ALA A 109 13.04 23.42 -22.93
N ILE A 110 12.28 22.52 -23.54
CA ILE A 110 12.03 22.50 -24.99
C ILE A 110 11.30 23.78 -25.44
N SER A 111 10.28 24.19 -24.69
CA SER A 111 9.54 25.41 -25.01
C SER A 111 10.42 26.66 -24.94
N TRP A 112 11.27 26.74 -23.90
CA TRP A 112 12.21 27.87 -23.74
C TRP A 112 13.27 27.90 -24.83
N LEU A 113 13.91 26.78 -25.13
CA LEU A 113 14.98 26.70 -26.14
C LEU A 113 14.47 26.97 -27.55
N ARG A 114 13.23 26.59 -27.86
CA ARG A 114 12.69 26.68 -29.21
C ARG A 114 11.97 27.98 -29.50
N PHE A 115 11.38 28.62 -28.49
CA PHE A 115 10.49 29.75 -28.65
C PHE A 115 10.87 30.98 -27.78
N GLY A 116 11.81 30.83 -26.86
CA GLY A 116 12.20 31.88 -25.90
C GLY A 116 11.12 32.27 -24.89
N THR A 117 9.94 31.67 -24.98
CA THR A 117 8.79 31.88 -24.08
C THR A 117 8.09 30.60 -23.76
N VAL A 118 7.48 30.52 -22.57
CA VAL A 118 6.65 29.38 -22.15
C VAL A 118 5.19 29.75 -22.36
N GLU A 119 4.67 29.42 -23.55
CA GLU A 119 3.24 29.59 -23.83
C GLU A 119 2.45 28.41 -23.31
N PRO A 120 1.40 28.59 -22.47
CA PRO A 120 0.71 27.48 -21.81
C PRO A 120 0.14 26.43 -22.75
N SER A 121 -0.38 26.80 -23.90
CA SER A 121 -0.94 25.86 -24.87
C SER A 121 0.12 24.96 -25.48
N ARG A 122 1.27 25.49 -25.84
CA ARG A 122 2.40 24.73 -26.41
C ARG A 122 3.11 23.88 -25.38
N TRP A 123 3.27 24.40 -24.15
CA TRP A 123 3.81 23.64 -23.04
C TRP A 123 2.98 22.40 -22.76
N LEU A 124 1.64 22.54 -22.75
CA LEU A 124 0.73 21.41 -22.51
C LEU A 124 0.86 20.32 -23.59
N VAL A 125 0.92 20.69 -24.86
CA VAL A 125 1.11 19.74 -25.96
C VAL A 125 2.45 19.01 -25.83
N ASN A 126 3.55 19.72 -25.57
CA ASN A 126 4.86 19.13 -25.37
C ASN A 126 4.90 18.22 -24.13
N PHE A 127 4.25 18.62 -23.03
CA PHE A 127 4.13 17.80 -21.83
C PHE A 127 3.39 16.50 -22.08
N ILE A 128 2.27 16.56 -22.80
CA ILE A 128 1.51 15.35 -23.16
C ILE A 128 2.37 14.43 -24.05
N ALA A 129 3.03 14.96 -25.06
CA ALA A 129 3.87 14.19 -25.99
C ALA A 129 5.03 13.50 -25.25
N VAL A 130 5.74 14.19 -24.37
CA VAL A 130 6.85 13.64 -23.58
C VAL A 130 6.33 12.61 -22.58
N SER A 131 5.21 12.87 -21.92
CA SER A 131 4.59 11.92 -20.97
C SER A 131 4.17 10.62 -21.65
N MET A 132 3.54 10.71 -22.84
CA MET A 132 3.15 9.54 -23.63
C MET A 132 4.36 8.72 -24.07
N CYS A 133 5.43 9.38 -24.50
CA CYS A 133 6.67 8.70 -24.89
C CYS A 133 7.30 7.95 -23.71
N LEU A 134 7.39 8.57 -22.54
CA LEU A 134 7.95 7.96 -21.33
C LEU A 134 7.11 6.77 -20.84
N LEU A 135 5.78 6.89 -20.87
CA LEU A 135 4.88 5.79 -20.51
C LEU A 135 4.97 4.63 -21.51
N ALA A 136 5.13 4.91 -22.81
CA ALA A 136 5.33 3.87 -23.82
C ALA A 136 6.63 3.10 -23.56
N VAL A 137 7.74 3.78 -23.28
CA VAL A 137 9.03 3.14 -22.95
C VAL A 137 8.91 2.30 -21.69
N GLN A 138 8.24 2.79 -20.65
CA GLN A 138 8.03 2.03 -19.42
C GLN A 138 7.22 0.76 -19.67
N LYS A 139 6.15 0.85 -20.47
CA LYS A 139 5.32 -0.30 -20.82
C LYS A 139 6.08 -1.35 -21.64
N LEU A 140 6.95 -0.94 -22.55
CA LEU A 140 7.80 -1.86 -23.31
C LEU A 140 8.77 -2.61 -22.41
N ARG A 141 9.33 -1.94 -21.41
CA ARG A 141 10.23 -2.57 -20.42
C ARG A 141 9.52 -3.64 -19.58
N ASP A 142 8.24 -3.42 -19.20
CA ASP A 142 7.46 -4.38 -18.44
C ASP A 142 7.05 -5.62 -19.22
N ILE A 143 7.10 -5.57 -20.56
CA ILE A 143 6.77 -6.73 -21.44
C ILE A 143 7.95 -7.69 -21.53
N GLU A 144 9.18 -7.21 -21.31
CA GLU A 144 10.40 -8.02 -21.40
C GLU A 144 10.81 -8.69 -20.07
N SER A 145 10.11 -8.41 -18.96
CA SER A 145 10.36 -9.02 -17.65
C SER A 145 9.29 -10.03 -17.27
#